data_28a04ffd2c74ff38206245ff49edb8a5
#
_entry.id   28a04ffd2c74ff38206245ff49edb8a5
#
_cell.length_a   1.000
_cell.length_b   1.000
_cell.length_c   1.000
_cell.angle_alpha   90.00
_cell.angle_beta   90.00
_cell.angle_gamma   90.00
#
_symmetry.space_group_name_H-M   'P 1'
#
loop_
_entity.id
_entity.type
_entity.pdbx_description
1 polymer ?
#
loop_
_entity_poly.entity_id
_entity_poly.type
_entity_poly.pdbx_seq_one_letter_code
_entity_poly.pdbx_strand_id
1 'polypeptide(L)'
;RRINADGSQVKYRYDNVRLSLTEIENEVGETYTLDYHLNGLIQQEVGFDGQRTAYAYDLNGNLQEKTEHGDDGSQLVTRYERDHAGRLVRKVLPDASVVDYAYDRQGNLLSVDDGHWALAYEYDAQNRLTAEHQGWGTLRYGYDACGQLQHLRLPDNNRVVFKHDKGGQLAKVELNDQTLTTHLFDAGREHQRGQGKLLSSYQYNAQGRLFAHGISDVEGAIYQRQYDYDKSGNLTRLLDTRKGEHHYHYDPLARLTRADHSQDVQERFGHDPAGNLFMQDRPGPDIVAGNRLMIQGDRHYDYDAFGNLIRERRGRGHALITEY
;
A
#
# COMPACT_ATOMS: atom_id res chain seq x y z
N ARG A 1 -0.16 1.48 28.03
CA ARG A 1 -1.43 1.31 27.31
C ARG A 1 -1.77 2.56 26.51
N ARG A 2 -2.48 2.39 25.43
CA ARG A 2 -3.14 3.45 24.65
C ARG A 2 -4.65 3.32 24.85
N ILE A 3 -5.34 4.41 25.09
CA ILE A 3 -6.80 4.47 25.15
C ILE A 3 -7.26 5.23 23.91
N ASN A 4 -8.11 4.63 23.13
CA ASN A 4 -8.67 5.18 21.91
C ASN A 4 -9.86 6.12 22.23
N ALA A 5 -10.31 6.90 21.24
CA ALA A 5 -11.40 7.86 21.41
C ALA A 5 -12.77 7.21 21.73
N ASP A 6 -12.96 5.93 21.37
CA ASP A 6 -14.14 5.12 21.68
C ASP A 6 -14.03 4.41 23.04
N GLY A 7 -12.92 4.59 23.78
CA GLY A 7 -12.64 3.96 25.06
C GLY A 7 -11.99 2.58 24.97
N SER A 8 -11.86 2.01 23.79
CA SER A 8 -11.11 0.76 23.59
C SER A 8 -9.63 0.93 23.92
N GLN A 9 -8.94 -0.17 24.24
CA GLN A 9 -7.58 -0.10 24.75
C GLN A 9 -6.65 -1.08 24.07
N VAL A 10 -5.45 -0.60 23.73
CA VAL A 10 -4.30 -1.43 23.37
C VAL A 10 -3.34 -1.43 24.55
N LYS A 11 -2.91 -2.61 24.99
CA LYS A 11 -1.95 -2.77 26.08
C LYS A 11 -0.59 -3.20 25.51
N TYR A 12 0.46 -2.72 26.17
CA TYR A 12 1.84 -3.02 25.81
C TYR A 12 2.55 -3.55 27.04
N ARG A 13 3.28 -4.64 26.91
CA ARG A 13 4.16 -5.18 27.94
C ARG A 13 5.59 -5.10 27.47
N TYR A 14 6.49 -4.83 28.43
CA TYR A 14 7.91 -4.68 28.20
C TYR A 14 8.66 -5.55 29.19
N ASP A 15 9.83 -6.09 28.79
CA ASP A 15 10.72 -6.69 29.76
C ASP A 15 11.28 -5.63 30.71
N ASN A 16 11.64 -6.06 31.95
CA ASN A 16 12.12 -5.16 32.99
C ASN A 16 13.62 -4.83 32.86
N VAL A 17 14.34 -5.51 31.98
CA VAL A 17 15.81 -5.42 31.89
C VAL A 17 16.24 -4.50 30.75
N ARG A 18 15.63 -4.69 29.56
CA ARG A 18 16.00 -3.96 28.35
C ARG A 18 14.95 -2.99 27.87
N LEU A 19 13.77 -3.02 28.49
CA LEU A 19 12.59 -2.29 28.07
C LEU A 19 12.16 -2.63 26.63
N SER A 20 12.47 -3.87 26.16
CA SER A 20 12.02 -4.38 24.88
C SER A 20 10.53 -4.71 24.95
N LEU A 21 9.77 -4.37 23.91
CA LEU A 21 8.35 -4.68 23.80
C LEU A 21 8.17 -6.19 23.63
N THR A 22 7.56 -6.86 24.60
CA THR A 22 7.38 -8.33 24.57
C THR A 22 5.98 -8.77 24.20
N GLU A 23 4.98 -7.90 24.39
CA GLU A 23 3.60 -8.24 24.09
C GLU A 23 2.77 -7.00 23.75
N ILE A 24 1.88 -7.16 22.77
CA ILE A 24 0.80 -6.22 22.45
C ILE A 24 -0.52 -6.99 22.62
N GLU A 25 -1.42 -6.50 23.45
CA GLU A 25 -2.80 -6.97 23.54
C GLU A 25 -3.69 -5.96 22.82
N ASN A 26 -4.39 -6.42 21.77
CA ASN A 26 -5.27 -5.56 20.97
C ASN A 26 -6.60 -5.28 21.70
N GLU A 27 -7.48 -4.52 21.08
CA GLU A 27 -8.75 -4.06 21.62
C GLU A 27 -9.76 -5.18 21.90
N VAL A 28 -9.60 -6.34 21.28
CA VAL A 28 -10.45 -7.54 21.49
C VAL A 28 -9.78 -8.58 22.40
N GLY A 29 -8.57 -8.29 22.90
CA GLY A 29 -7.85 -9.15 23.84
C GLY A 29 -6.96 -10.21 23.18
N GLU A 30 -6.77 -10.18 21.86
CA GLU A 30 -5.79 -11.01 21.18
C GLU A 30 -4.39 -10.47 21.44
N THR A 31 -3.40 -11.38 21.47
CA THR A 31 -2.03 -11.03 21.82
C THR A 31 -1.06 -11.24 20.66
N TYR A 32 -0.18 -10.29 20.48
CA TYR A 32 1.01 -10.38 19.63
C TYR A 32 2.23 -10.44 20.53
N THR A 33 3.09 -11.44 20.39
CA THR A 33 4.26 -11.62 21.26
C THR A 33 5.58 -11.53 20.49
N LEU A 34 6.62 -11.05 21.18
CA LEU A 34 7.95 -10.84 20.66
C LEU A 34 8.99 -11.42 21.63
N ASP A 35 9.81 -12.34 21.13
CA ASP A 35 10.97 -12.85 21.83
C ASP A 35 12.25 -12.31 21.19
N TYR A 36 13.29 -12.12 22.01
CA TYR A 36 14.53 -11.49 21.57
C TYR A 36 15.75 -12.33 21.88
N HIS A 37 16.70 -12.30 20.96
CA HIS A 37 18.08 -12.73 21.24
C HIS A 37 18.74 -11.84 22.29
N LEU A 38 19.84 -12.32 22.89
CA LEU A 38 20.61 -11.56 23.87
C LEU A 38 21.14 -10.21 23.33
N ASN A 39 21.35 -10.06 22.05
CA ASN A 39 21.78 -8.82 21.39
C ASN A 39 20.63 -7.84 21.08
N GLY A 40 19.39 -8.18 21.43
CA GLY A 40 18.20 -7.34 21.24
C GLY A 40 17.53 -7.47 19.87
N LEU A 41 18.01 -8.33 18.99
CA LEU A 41 17.33 -8.65 17.73
C LEU A 41 16.14 -9.60 18.00
N ILE A 42 15.05 -9.46 17.23
CA ILE A 42 13.88 -10.33 17.36
C ILE A 42 14.28 -11.76 17.00
N GLN A 43 14.06 -12.69 17.92
CA GLN A 43 14.28 -14.12 17.71
C GLN A 43 13.04 -14.78 17.12
N GLN A 44 11.87 -14.40 17.65
CA GLN A 44 10.59 -14.97 17.25
C GLN A 44 9.48 -13.95 17.48
N GLU A 45 8.47 -14.03 16.67
CA GLU A 45 7.20 -13.34 16.89
C GLU A 45 6.04 -14.30 16.68
N VAL A 46 4.94 -14.06 17.41
CA VAL A 46 3.66 -14.76 17.22
C VAL A 46 2.60 -13.69 17.01
N GLY A 47 1.97 -13.69 15.83
CA GLY A 47 0.95 -12.74 15.43
C GLY A 47 -0.37 -12.89 16.21
N PHE A 48 -1.29 -11.93 16.07
CA PHE A 48 -2.63 -12.02 16.65
C PHE A 48 -3.42 -13.25 16.17
N ASP A 49 -3.08 -13.75 15.00
CA ASP A 49 -3.65 -14.97 14.39
C ASP A 49 -2.98 -16.27 14.87
N GLY A 50 -1.98 -16.15 15.76
CA GLY A 50 -1.21 -17.29 16.26
C GLY A 50 -0.07 -17.73 15.34
N GLN A 51 0.10 -17.12 14.15
CA GLN A 51 1.18 -17.46 13.24
C GLN A 51 2.53 -17.12 13.86
N ARG A 52 3.44 -18.09 13.85
CA ARG A 52 4.78 -17.96 14.40
C ARG A 52 5.81 -17.77 13.30
N THR A 53 6.64 -16.74 13.45
CA THR A 53 7.78 -16.48 12.58
C THR A 53 9.05 -16.42 13.43
N ALA A 54 10.10 -17.15 13.05
CA ALA A 54 11.42 -17.14 13.70
C ALA A 54 12.48 -16.54 12.78
N TYR A 55 13.50 -15.93 13.40
CA TYR A 55 14.56 -15.19 12.70
C TYR A 55 15.92 -15.62 13.19
N ALA A 56 16.85 -15.85 12.27
CA ALA A 56 18.26 -16.07 12.56
C ALA A 56 19.11 -15.00 11.86
N TYR A 57 20.20 -14.61 12.53
CA TYR A 57 21.06 -13.52 12.09
C TYR A 57 22.52 -13.98 12.03
N ASP A 58 23.29 -13.31 11.17
CA ASP A 58 24.74 -13.46 11.16
C ASP A 58 25.40 -12.72 12.36
N LEU A 59 26.72 -12.83 12.47
CA LEU A 59 27.47 -12.19 13.55
C LEU A 59 27.45 -10.66 13.51
N ASN A 60 27.07 -10.07 12.37
CA ASN A 60 26.94 -8.63 12.18
C ASN A 60 25.50 -8.14 12.47
N GLY A 61 24.57 -9.05 12.79
CA GLY A 61 23.16 -8.72 13.03
C GLY A 61 22.31 -8.62 11.77
N ASN A 62 22.80 -9.06 10.62
CA ASN A 62 21.99 -9.11 9.41
C ASN A 62 21.14 -10.38 9.40
N LEU A 63 19.87 -10.25 8.96
CA LEU A 63 18.97 -11.39 8.81
C LEU A 63 19.56 -12.41 7.82
N GLN A 64 19.74 -13.65 8.28
CA GLN A 64 20.25 -14.78 7.51
C GLN A 64 19.16 -15.79 7.16
N GLU A 65 18.18 -15.98 8.06
CA GLU A 65 17.08 -16.89 7.84
C GLU A 65 15.79 -16.37 8.48
N LYS A 66 14.68 -16.51 7.77
CA LYS A 66 13.31 -16.33 8.24
C LYS A 66 12.60 -17.67 8.11
N THR A 67 12.00 -18.17 9.20
CA THR A 67 11.20 -19.39 9.20
C THR A 67 9.78 -19.07 9.62
N GLU A 68 8.82 -19.26 8.73
CA GLU A 68 7.40 -19.19 9.00
C GLU A 68 6.89 -20.60 9.34
N HIS A 69 6.15 -20.71 10.45
CA HIS A 69 5.66 -22.00 10.94
C HIS A 69 4.17 -22.12 10.66
N GLY A 70 3.79 -23.17 9.94
CA GLY A 70 2.38 -23.50 9.71
C GLY A 70 1.73 -24.13 10.92
N ASP A 71 0.41 -23.97 11.05
CA ASP A 71 -0.41 -24.56 12.13
C ASP A 71 -0.39 -26.10 12.10
N ASP A 72 -0.06 -26.70 10.96
CA ASP A 72 0.11 -28.15 10.75
C ASP A 72 1.53 -28.66 11.08
N GLY A 73 2.42 -27.78 11.54
CA GLY A 73 3.82 -28.07 11.82
C GLY A 73 4.75 -27.97 10.63
N SER A 74 4.25 -27.61 9.45
CA SER A 74 5.08 -27.33 8.29
C SER A 74 5.88 -26.03 8.47
N GLN A 75 6.91 -25.82 7.65
CA GLN A 75 7.79 -24.66 7.72
C GLN A 75 8.11 -24.13 6.34
N LEU A 76 8.05 -22.80 6.19
CA LEU A 76 8.55 -22.09 5.03
C LEU A 76 9.82 -21.34 5.42
N VAL A 77 10.95 -21.74 4.85
CA VAL A 77 12.26 -21.19 5.17
C VAL A 77 12.76 -20.33 4.02
N THR A 78 13.01 -19.06 4.31
CA THR A 78 13.68 -18.14 3.39
C THR A 78 15.07 -17.83 3.89
N ARG A 79 16.11 -17.97 3.05
CA ARG A 79 17.51 -17.66 3.38
C ARG A 79 18.01 -16.44 2.63
N TYR A 80 18.92 -15.73 3.28
CA TYR A 80 19.47 -14.47 2.77
C TYR A 80 21.00 -14.53 2.86
N GLU A 81 21.67 -14.40 1.72
CA GLU A 81 23.14 -14.31 1.64
C GLU A 81 23.55 -12.87 1.33
N ARG A 82 24.63 -12.43 1.96
CA ARG A 82 25.14 -11.07 1.82
C ARG A 82 26.59 -11.04 1.45
N ASP A 83 27.00 -9.98 0.78
CA ASP A 83 28.41 -9.71 0.52
C ASP A 83 29.11 -9.13 1.77
N HIS A 84 30.41 -8.90 1.66
CA HIS A 84 31.23 -8.32 2.74
C HIS A 84 30.82 -6.89 3.13
N ALA A 85 30.08 -6.18 2.29
CA ALA A 85 29.50 -4.86 2.57
C ALA A 85 28.11 -4.94 3.22
N GLY A 86 27.58 -6.14 3.47
CA GLY A 86 26.27 -6.40 4.08
C GLY A 86 25.10 -6.30 3.11
N ARG A 87 25.37 -6.16 1.79
CA ARG A 87 24.30 -6.06 0.76
C ARG A 87 23.78 -7.46 0.42
N LEU A 88 22.46 -7.60 0.23
CA LEU A 88 21.80 -8.84 -0.14
C LEU A 88 22.26 -9.26 -1.55
N VAL A 89 22.95 -10.40 -1.68
CA VAL A 89 23.38 -10.92 -2.99
C VAL A 89 22.58 -12.12 -3.44
N ARG A 90 21.94 -12.83 -2.50
CA ARG A 90 21.09 -13.99 -2.83
C ARG A 90 19.97 -14.15 -1.81
N LYS A 91 18.78 -14.49 -2.32
CA LYS A 91 17.62 -14.91 -1.54
C LYS A 91 17.20 -16.29 -2.04
N VAL A 92 17.10 -17.26 -1.14
CA VAL A 92 16.58 -18.60 -1.44
C VAL A 92 15.18 -18.70 -0.83
N LEU A 93 14.17 -18.95 -1.66
CA LEU A 93 12.77 -19.06 -1.26
C LEU A 93 12.43 -20.48 -0.75
N PRO A 94 11.28 -20.67 -0.08
CA PRO A 94 10.91 -21.99 0.48
C PRO A 94 10.79 -23.11 -0.56
N ASP A 95 10.46 -22.79 -1.81
CA ASP A 95 10.39 -23.73 -2.93
C ASP A 95 11.77 -24.02 -3.58
N ALA A 96 12.85 -23.54 -2.94
CA ALA A 96 14.22 -23.58 -3.42
C ALA A 96 14.51 -22.72 -4.66
N SER A 97 13.56 -21.90 -5.12
CA SER A 97 13.86 -20.89 -6.13
C SER A 97 14.80 -19.84 -5.57
N VAL A 98 15.59 -19.22 -6.43
CA VAL A 98 16.67 -18.31 -6.06
C VAL A 98 16.46 -16.96 -6.72
N VAL A 99 16.71 -15.89 -6.00
CA VAL A 99 16.80 -14.54 -6.54
C VAL A 99 18.19 -13.99 -6.26
N ASP A 100 18.93 -13.70 -7.31
CA ASP A 100 20.29 -13.15 -7.25
C ASP A 100 20.28 -11.64 -7.49
N TYR A 101 21.17 -10.94 -6.75
CA TYR A 101 21.31 -9.48 -6.80
C TYR A 101 22.77 -9.12 -7.06
N ALA A 102 23.00 -8.20 -7.98
CA ALA A 102 24.34 -7.66 -8.24
C ALA A 102 24.38 -6.14 -8.03
N TYR A 103 25.53 -5.65 -7.61
CA TYR A 103 25.74 -4.24 -7.30
C TYR A 103 27.04 -3.72 -7.90
N ASP A 104 27.07 -2.44 -8.21
CA ASP A 104 28.31 -1.74 -8.53
C ASP A 104 29.12 -1.40 -7.27
N ARG A 105 30.27 -0.75 -7.47
CA ARG A 105 31.16 -0.33 -6.38
C ARG A 105 30.56 0.78 -5.52
N GLN A 106 29.63 1.58 -6.05
CA GLN A 106 28.93 2.65 -5.34
C GLN A 106 27.75 2.11 -4.51
N GLY A 107 27.33 0.85 -4.74
CA GLY A 107 26.20 0.22 -4.07
C GLY A 107 24.90 0.31 -4.86
N ASN A 108 24.93 0.80 -6.10
CA ASN A 108 23.74 0.79 -6.96
C ASN A 108 23.43 -0.67 -7.39
N LEU A 109 22.15 -1.03 -7.41
CA LEU A 109 21.68 -2.34 -7.86
C LEU A 109 21.85 -2.45 -9.38
N LEU A 110 22.70 -3.37 -9.85
CA LEU A 110 22.91 -3.60 -11.28
C LEU A 110 21.94 -4.61 -11.89
N SER A 111 21.57 -5.65 -11.12
CA SER A 111 20.62 -6.65 -11.59
C SER A 111 19.88 -7.34 -10.48
N VAL A 112 18.69 -7.84 -10.82
CA VAL A 112 17.90 -8.80 -10.04
C VAL A 112 17.52 -9.93 -11.01
N ASP A 113 17.84 -11.16 -10.65
CA ASP A 113 17.57 -12.35 -11.48
C ASP A 113 16.88 -13.44 -10.63
N ASP A 114 15.66 -13.77 -10.99
CA ASP A 114 14.86 -14.84 -10.37
C ASP A 114 14.87 -16.14 -11.21
N GLY A 115 15.71 -16.18 -12.24
CA GLY A 115 15.79 -17.30 -13.18
C GLY A 115 14.76 -17.27 -14.31
N HIS A 116 13.86 -16.27 -14.35
CA HIS A 116 12.82 -16.14 -15.38
C HIS A 116 12.98 -14.85 -16.19
N TRP A 117 12.98 -13.71 -15.55
CA TRP A 117 13.06 -12.39 -16.18
C TRP A 117 14.04 -11.50 -15.42
N ALA A 118 15.31 -11.58 -15.82
CA ALA A 118 16.33 -10.73 -15.24
C ALA A 118 16.00 -9.24 -15.49
N LEU A 119 16.08 -8.44 -14.44
CA LEU A 119 16.08 -7.00 -14.49
C LEU A 119 17.51 -6.51 -14.44
N ALA A 120 17.87 -5.52 -15.27
CA ALA A 120 19.19 -4.90 -15.20
C ALA A 120 19.08 -3.38 -15.26
N TYR A 121 20.00 -2.69 -14.60
CA TYR A 121 19.96 -1.25 -14.37
C TYR A 121 21.29 -0.60 -14.73
N GLU A 122 21.21 0.57 -15.35
CA GLU A 122 22.35 1.42 -15.65
C GLU A 122 22.24 2.77 -14.92
N TYR A 123 23.35 3.33 -14.51
CA TYR A 123 23.39 4.57 -13.74
C TYR A 123 24.39 5.56 -14.36
N ASP A 124 24.14 6.84 -14.13
CA ASP A 124 25.11 7.90 -14.47
C ASP A 124 26.12 8.11 -13.32
N ALA A 125 27.04 9.05 -13.54
CA ALA A 125 28.07 9.38 -12.57
C ALA A 125 27.53 10.01 -11.25
N GLN A 126 26.27 10.43 -11.23
CA GLN A 126 25.56 10.93 -10.04
C GLN A 126 24.69 9.85 -9.38
N ASN A 127 24.83 8.58 -9.76
CA ASN A 127 24.03 7.43 -9.29
C ASN A 127 22.53 7.56 -9.61
N ARG A 128 22.17 8.25 -10.69
CA ARG A 128 20.78 8.31 -11.14
C ARG A 128 20.55 7.22 -12.19
N LEU A 129 19.40 6.55 -12.14
CA LEU A 129 19.03 5.48 -13.06
C LEU A 129 18.91 6.01 -14.50
N THR A 130 19.72 5.50 -15.43
CA THR A 130 19.69 5.90 -16.86
C THR A 130 19.04 4.87 -17.77
N ALA A 131 19.04 3.60 -17.37
CA ALA A 131 18.31 2.56 -18.08
C ALA A 131 17.82 1.46 -17.13
N GLU A 132 16.68 0.92 -17.48
CA GLU A 132 16.08 -0.28 -16.87
C GLU A 132 15.75 -1.26 -17.99
N HIS A 133 16.40 -2.41 -17.93
CA HIS A 133 16.20 -3.51 -18.87
C HIS A 133 15.25 -4.53 -18.25
N GLN A 134 14.09 -4.70 -18.86
CA GLN A 134 13.12 -5.72 -18.50
C GLN A 134 13.09 -6.70 -19.65
N GLY A 135 13.14 -8.00 -19.46
CA GLY A 135 13.33 -9.00 -20.50
C GLY A 135 12.77 -8.70 -21.91
N TRP A 136 11.61 -8.05 -22.00
CA TRP A 136 10.96 -7.66 -23.26
C TRP A 136 11.34 -6.27 -23.79
N GLY A 137 12.00 -5.41 -23.02
CA GLY A 137 12.34 -4.06 -23.48
C GLY A 137 13.16 -3.24 -22.50
N THR A 138 13.56 -2.05 -22.94
CA THR A 138 14.37 -1.13 -22.17
C THR A 138 13.68 0.21 -22.02
N LEU A 139 13.57 0.68 -20.78
CA LEU A 139 13.24 2.06 -20.45
C LEU A 139 14.54 2.87 -20.31
N ARG A 140 14.59 4.10 -20.85
CA ARG A 140 15.75 4.98 -20.69
C ARG A 140 15.33 6.33 -20.13
N TYR A 141 16.06 6.77 -19.14
CA TYR A 141 15.78 7.96 -18.34
C TYR A 141 16.81 9.05 -18.63
N GLY A 142 16.36 10.27 -18.77
CA GLY A 142 17.25 11.43 -18.90
C GLY A 142 16.81 12.55 -17.98
N TYR A 143 17.79 13.23 -17.42
CA TYR A 143 17.61 14.23 -16.38
C TYR A 143 18.10 15.59 -16.85
N ASP A 144 17.52 16.63 -16.29
CA ASP A 144 18.03 18.00 -16.46
C ASP A 144 19.22 18.28 -15.53
N ALA A 145 19.75 19.49 -15.62
CA ALA A 145 20.89 19.93 -14.81
C ALA A 145 20.59 20.00 -13.29
N CYS A 146 19.31 20.09 -12.92
CA CYS A 146 18.84 20.09 -11.53
C CYS A 146 18.58 18.67 -11.00
N GLY A 147 18.74 17.63 -11.85
CA GLY A 147 18.49 16.23 -11.49
C GLY A 147 17.03 15.80 -11.60
N GLN A 148 16.17 16.63 -12.16
CA GLN A 148 14.76 16.27 -12.40
C GLN A 148 14.64 15.42 -13.65
N LEU A 149 13.74 14.42 -13.63
CA LEU A 149 13.46 13.60 -14.81
C LEU A 149 12.91 14.48 -15.94
N GLN A 150 13.67 14.56 -17.03
CA GLN A 150 13.34 15.38 -18.19
C GLN A 150 12.69 14.57 -19.31
N HIS A 151 13.17 13.34 -19.53
CA HIS A 151 12.58 12.47 -20.54
C HIS A 151 12.69 11.00 -20.17
N LEU A 152 11.72 10.23 -20.67
CA LEU A 152 11.66 8.78 -20.61
C LEU A 152 11.49 8.25 -22.03
N ARG A 153 12.37 7.34 -22.46
CA ARG A 153 12.23 6.62 -23.71
C ARG A 153 11.66 5.23 -23.43
N LEU A 154 10.54 4.92 -24.07
CA LEU A 154 9.83 3.65 -23.95
C LEU A 154 10.45 2.59 -24.86
N PRO A 155 10.20 1.28 -24.64
CA PRO A 155 10.75 0.18 -25.45
C PRO A 155 10.37 0.26 -26.94
N ASP A 156 9.22 0.82 -27.26
CA ASP A 156 8.73 1.06 -28.63
C ASP A 156 9.31 2.34 -29.28
N ASN A 157 10.32 2.94 -28.65
CA ASN A 157 10.95 4.21 -29.03
C ASN A 157 10.09 5.46 -28.85
N ASN A 158 8.89 5.38 -28.32
CA ASN A 158 8.14 6.57 -27.93
C ASN A 158 8.89 7.34 -26.85
N ARG A 159 8.78 8.68 -26.90
CA ARG A 159 9.47 9.56 -25.98
C ARG A 159 8.47 10.38 -25.18
N VAL A 160 8.48 10.20 -23.85
CA VAL A 160 7.77 11.07 -22.91
C VAL A 160 8.71 12.17 -22.44
N VAL A 161 8.27 13.41 -22.46
CA VAL A 161 9.05 14.58 -22.00
C VAL A 161 8.30 15.23 -20.85
N PHE A 162 9.02 15.48 -19.77
CA PHE A 162 8.56 16.18 -18.57
C PHE A 162 9.16 17.57 -18.54
N LYS A 163 8.33 18.60 -18.56
CA LYS A 163 8.78 19.99 -18.46
C LYS A 163 8.40 20.55 -17.10
N HIS A 164 9.36 21.10 -16.41
CA HIS A 164 9.19 21.71 -15.10
C HIS A 164 9.17 23.23 -15.21
N ASP A 165 8.47 23.88 -14.31
CA ASP A 165 8.49 25.31 -14.17
C ASP A 165 9.77 25.79 -13.43
N LYS A 166 9.90 27.11 -13.23
CA LYS A 166 11.05 27.71 -12.53
C LYS A 166 11.13 27.29 -11.05
N GLY A 167 10.02 26.83 -10.46
CA GLY A 167 9.94 26.34 -9.09
C GLY A 167 10.22 24.83 -8.99
N GLY A 168 10.45 24.15 -10.12
CA GLY A 168 10.67 22.70 -10.17
C GLY A 168 9.41 21.87 -10.18
N GLN A 169 8.23 22.47 -10.31
CA GLN A 169 6.96 21.75 -10.39
C GLN A 169 6.71 21.30 -11.83
N LEU A 170 6.09 20.12 -12.00
CA LEU A 170 5.76 19.57 -13.31
C LEU A 170 4.74 20.48 -14.02
N ALA A 171 5.16 21.16 -15.07
CA ALA A 171 4.30 22.07 -15.83
C ALA A 171 3.64 21.41 -17.03
N LYS A 172 4.29 20.39 -17.63
CA LYS A 172 3.79 19.78 -18.87
C LYS A 172 4.36 18.38 -19.07
N VAL A 173 3.53 17.48 -19.61
CA VAL A 173 3.96 16.18 -20.13
C VAL A 173 3.64 16.11 -21.61
N GLU A 174 4.61 15.65 -22.39
CA GLU A 174 4.48 15.44 -23.83
C GLU A 174 4.81 13.99 -24.20
N LEU A 175 4.15 13.46 -25.22
CA LEU A 175 4.48 12.19 -25.87
C LEU A 175 4.77 12.48 -27.36
N ASN A 176 6.01 12.20 -27.82
CA ASN A 176 6.44 12.47 -29.19
C ASN A 176 6.08 13.89 -29.65
N ASP A 177 6.43 14.88 -28.82
CA ASP A 177 6.16 16.32 -29.02
C ASP A 177 4.66 16.73 -28.98
N GLN A 178 3.75 15.78 -28.75
CA GLN A 178 2.34 16.07 -28.53
C GLN A 178 2.06 16.26 -27.04
N THR A 179 1.43 17.37 -26.68
CA THR A 179 1.04 17.66 -25.29
C THR A 179 -0.01 16.66 -24.81
N LEU A 180 0.30 15.93 -23.75
CA LEU A 180 -0.66 15.07 -23.04
C LEU A 180 -1.36 15.83 -21.92
N THR A 181 -0.55 16.48 -21.05
CA THR A 181 -1.07 17.25 -19.92
C THR A 181 -0.32 18.56 -19.74
N THR A 182 -1.02 19.55 -19.21
CA THR A 182 -0.45 20.80 -18.68
C THR A 182 -0.91 20.98 -17.25
N HIS A 183 -0.06 21.57 -16.41
CA HIS A 183 -0.31 21.73 -14.99
C HIS A 183 -0.01 23.15 -14.56
N LEU A 184 -0.90 23.75 -13.78
CA LEU A 184 -0.68 25.05 -13.18
C LEU A 184 -0.84 24.91 -11.66
N PHE A 185 0.12 25.48 -10.94
CA PHE A 185 0.18 25.43 -9.49
C PHE A 185 0.05 26.84 -8.89
N ASP A 186 -0.57 26.88 -7.73
CA ASP A 186 -0.58 28.04 -6.86
C ASP A 186 -0.25 27.62 -5.43
N ALA A 187 0.70 28.30 -4.80
CA ALA A 187 1.22 27.98 -3.47
C ALA A 187 1.53 26.47 -3.28
N GLY A 188 2.11 25.83 -4.31
CA GLY A 188 2.50 24.42 -4.28
C GLY A 188 1.36 23.42 -4.52
N ARG A 189 0.15 23.88 -4.81
CA ARG A 189 -1.02 23.02 -5.11
C ARG A 189 -1.46 23.21 -6.54
N GLU A 190 -1.75 22.08 -7.20
CA GLU A 190 -2.30 22.13 -8.55
C GLU A 190 -3.70 22.74 -8.52
N HIS A 191 -3.89 23.85 -9.20
CA HIS A 191 -5.19 24.51 -9.32
C HIS A 191 -5.83 24.31 -10.69
N GLN A 192 -5.06 23.93 -11.71
CA GLN A 192 -5.59 23.62 -13.02
C GLN A 192 -4.76 22.55 -13.73
N ARG A 193 -5.44 21.66 -14.47
CA ARG A 193 -4.83 20.65 -15.32
C ARG A 193 -5.54 20.60 -16.67
N GLY A 194 -4.79 20.78 -17.74
CA GLY A 194 -5.23 20.49 -19.10
C GLY A 194 -4.92 19.04 -19.48
N GLN A 195 -5.86 18.33 -20.12
CA GLN A 195 -5.68 16.98 -20.63
C GLN A 195 -6.45 16.82 -21.95
N GLY A 196 -5.75 16.91 -23.07
CA GLY A 196 -6.36 16.97 -24.38
C GLY A 196 -7.31 18.16 -24.49
N LYS A 197 -8.62 17.93 -24.68
CA LYS A 197 -9.66 18.97 -24.72
C LYS A 197 -10.27 19.29 -23.35
N LEU A 198 -9.91 18.53 -22.31
CA LEU A 198 -10.46 18.68 -20.97
C LEU A 198 -9.62 19.63 -20.13
N LEU A 199 -10.31 20.45 -19.35
CA LEU A 199 -9.71 21.32 -18.35
C LEU A 199 -10.30 21.00 -16.98
N SER A 200 -9.44 20.51 -16.07
CA SER A 200 -9.76 20.31 -14.67
C SER A 200 -9.36 21.54 -13.86
N SER A 201 -10.24 21.95 -12.93
CA SER A 201 -9.96 23.03 -11.97
C SER A 201 -10.11 22.52 -10.54
N TYR A 202 -9.20 22.90 -9.66
CA TYR A 202 -9.16 22.47 -8.27
C TYR A 202 -9.12 23.70 -7.35
N GLN A 203 -9.93 23.66 -6.30
CA GLN A 203 -9.96 24.72 -5.29
C GLN A 203 -9.78 24.09 -3.90
N TYR A 204 -8.99 24.77 -3.07
CA TYR A 204 -8.61 24.28 -1.75
C TYR A 204 -9.07 25.25 -0.67
N ASN A 205 -9.52 24.72 0.45
CA ASN A 205 -9.86 25.53 1.61
C ASN A 205 -8.61 26.03 2.35
N ALA A 206 -8.79 26.85 3.38
CA ALA A 206 -7.69 27.41 4.17
C ALA A 206 -6.81 26.35 4.85
N GLN A 207 -7.34 25.14 5.10
CA GLN A 207 -6.61 23.99 5.65
C GLN A 207 -5.89 23.18 4.56
N GLY A 208 -6.04 23.56 3.27
CA GLY A 208 -5.42 22.89 2.14
C GLY A 208 -6.15 21.65 1.66
N ARG A 209 -7.40 21.43 2.08
CA ARG A 209 -8.23 20.33 1.58
C ARG A 209 -8.96 20.73 0.32
N LEU A 210 -9.08 19.81 -0.63
CA LEU A 210 -9.83 20.04 -1.87
C LEU A 210 -11.31 20.25 -1.54
N PHE A 211 -11.87 21.43 -1.79
CA PHE A 211 -13.29 21.67 -1.56
C PHE A 211 -14.12 21.77 -2.84
N ALA A 212 -13.49 22.00 -3.99
CA ALA A 212 -14.17 21.97 -5.28
C ALA A 212 -13.25 21.43 -6.38
N HIS A 213 -13.84 20.64 -7.27
CA HIS A 213 -13.20 20.12 -8.48
C HIS A 213 -14.18 20.20 -9.63
N GLY A 214 -13.80 20.83 -10.74
CA GLY A 214 -14.59 20.93 -11.95
C GLY A 214 -13.84 20.35 -13.14
N ILE A 215 -14.58 19.79 -14.11
CA ILE A 215 -14.09 19.45 -15.44
C ILE A 215 -14.95 20.17 -16.47
N SER A 216 -14.29 20.81 -17.42
CA SER A 216 -14.89 21.51 -18.55
C SER A 216 -14.19 21.16 -19.85
N ASP A 217 -14.81 21.46 -20.97
CA ASP A 217 -14.22 21.51 -22.31
C ASP A 217 -14.59 22.84 -22.99
N VAL A 218 -14.42 22.89 -24.31
CA VAL A 218 -14.74 24.10 -25.11
C VAL A 218 -16.23 24.41 -25.15
N GLU A 219 -17.11 23.45 -24.87
CA GLU A 219 -18.58 23.59 -24.87
C GLU A 219 -19.07 24.03 -23.47
N GLY A 220 -18.26 23.89 -22.44
CA GLY A 220 -18.59 24.33 -21.09
C GLY A 220 -18.29 23.31 -20.00
N ALA A 221 -18.98 23.43 -18.87
CA ALA A 221 -18.79 22.55 -17.73
C ALA A 221 -19.38 21.16 -17.99
N ILE A 222 -18.55 20.11 -17.84
CA ILE A 222 -18.95 18.72 -17.99
C ILE A 222 -19.49 18.18 -16.68
N TYR A 223 -18.78 18.42 -15.57
CA TYR A 223 -19.27 18.15 -14.23
C TYR A 223 -18.50 18.93 -13.16
N GLN A 224 -19.08 19.00 -11.97
CA GLN A 224 -18.48 19.61 -10.81
C GLN A 224 -18.71 18.74 -9.57
N ARG A 225 -17.74 18.81 -8.64
CA ARG A 225 -17.81 18.21 -7.32
C ARG A 225 -17.49 19.24 -6.25
N GLN A 226 -18.25 19.17 -5.15
CA GLN A 226 -17.96 19.92 -3.94
C GLN A 226 -17.81 18.94 -2.78
N TYR A 227 -16.87 19.23 -1.89
CA TYR A 227 -16.46 18.36 -0.79
C TYR A 227 -16.52 19.15 0.53
N ASP A 228 -17.28 18.64 1.48
CA ASP A 228 -17.34 19.20 2.83
C ASP A 228 -16.66 18.25 3.81
N TYR A 229 -16.00 18.83 4.81
CA TYR A 229 -15.22 18.07 5.79
C TYR A 229 -15.62 18.48 7.20
N ASP A 230 -15.55 17.51 8.13
CA ASP A 230 -15.63 17.82 9.55
C ASP A 230 -14.34 18.48 10.07
N LYS A 231 -14.32 18.81 11.37
CA LYS A 231 -13.17 19.44 12.03
C LYS A 231 -11.94 18.52 12.05
N SER A 232 -12.13 17.20 12.07
CA SER A 232 -11.06 16.20 12.05
C SER A 232 -10.50 15.95 10.66
N GLY A 233 -11.23 16.36 9.61
CA GLY A 233 -10.81 16.21 8.21
C GLY A 233 -11.47 15.05 7.48
N ASN A 234 -12.43 14.41 8.09
CA ASN A 234 -13.22 13.38 7.41
C ASN A 234 -14.16 14.04 6.41
N LEU A 235 -14.30 13.44 5.21
CA LEU A 235 -15.23 13.87 4.19
C LEU A 235 -16.66 13.58 4.66
N THR A 236 -17.48 14.62 4.88
CA THR A 236 -18.85 14.45 5.38
C THR A 236 -19.90 14.54 4.27
N ARG A 237 -19.55 15.25 3.19
CA ARG A 237 -20.49 15.44 2.06
C ARG A 237 -19.72 15.55 0.75
N LEU A 238 -20.24 14.90 -0.28
CA LEU A 238 -19.84 15.04 -1.67
C LEU A 238 -21.08 15.43 -2.49
N LEU A 239 -21.08 16.59 -3.11
CA LEU A 239 -22.05 16.97 -4.13
C LEU A 239 -21.42 16.77 -5.51
N ASP A 240 -21.96 15.86 -6.31
CA ASP A 240 -21.53 15.56 -7.68
C ASP A 240 -22.67 15.87 -8.65
N THR A 241 -22.45 16.73 -9.65
CA THR A 241 -23.48 17.15 -10.58
C THR A 241 -24.04 16.01 -11.46
N ARG A 242 -23.31 14.87 -11.54
CA ARG A 242 -23.73 13.67 -12.29
C ARG A 242 -24.32 12.58 -11.41
N LYS A 243 -23.76 12.41 -10.20
CA LYS A 243 -24.11 11.31 -9.28
C LYS A 243 -24.99 11.74 -8.13
N GLY A 244 -25.21 13.06 -7.98
CA GLY A 244 -26.00 13.64 -6.90
C GLY A 244 -25.20 13.82 -5.61
N GLU A 245 -25.92 13.85 -4.52
CA GLU A 245 -25.39 14.13 -3.20
C GLU A 245 -25.11 12.85 -2.42
N HIS A 246 -23.98 12.82 -1.71
CA HIS A 246 -23.55 11.71 -0.89
C HIS A 246 -23.15 12.23 0.49
N HIS A 247 -23.58 11.55 1.56
CA HIS A 247 -23.21 11.87 2.94
C HIS A 247 -22.48 10.72 3.61
N TYR A 248 -21.47 11.05 4.39
CA TYR A 248 -20.60 10.09 5.06
C TYR A 248 -20.59 10.33 6.56
N HIS A 249 -20.73 9.26 7.33
CA HIS A 249 -20.79 9.29 8.79
C HIS A 249 -19.67 8.45 9.37
N TYR A 250 -19.09 8.92 10.46
CA TYR A 250 -17.91 8.33 11.07
C TYR A 250 -18.12 8.06 12.55
N ASP A 251 -17.41 7.09 13.07
CA ASP A 251 -17.31 6.85 14.50
C ASP A 251 -16.22 7.75 15.15
N PRO A 252 -16.04 7.70 16.48
CA PRO A 252 -15.02 8.49 17.18
C PRO A 252 -13.57 8.19 16.74
N LEU A 253 -13.31 7.07 16.09
CA LEU A 253 -12.00 6.69 15.55
C LEU A 253 -11.82 7.08 14.06
N ALA A 254 -12.75 7.90 13.53
CA ALA A 254 -12.78 8.33 12.14
C ALA A 254 -12.94 7.15 11.12
N ARG A 255 -13.55 6.03 11.55
CA ARG A 255 -13.90 4.92 10.66
C ARG A 255 -15.30 5.17 10.08
N LEU A 256 -15.48 4.94 8.77
CA LEU A 256 -16.76 5.12 8.07
C LEU A 256 -17.79 4.12 8.63
N THR A 257 -18.94 4.63 9.09
CA THR A 257 -20.03 3.81 9.61
C THR A 257 -21.24 3.76 8.69
N ARG A 258 -21.43 4.80 7.86
CA ARG A 258 -22.52 4.87 6.91
C ARG A 258 -22.17 5.79 5.74
N ALA A 259 -22.56 5.37 4.55
CA ALA A 259 -22.60 6.21 3.35
C ALA A 259 -24.02 6.26 2.80
N ASP A 260 -24.58 7.46 2.71
CA ASP A 260 -25.89 7.72 2.09
C ASP A 260 -25.62 8.26 0.68
N HIS A 261 -26.08 7.56 -0.33
CA HIS A 261 -25.94 7.95 -1.73
C HIS A 261 -27.23 8.54 -2.27
N SER A 262 -27.14 9.29 -3.36
CA SER A 262 -28.33 9.72 -4.10
C SER A 262 -29.16 8.50 -4.53
N GLN A 263 -30.49 8.65 -4.64
CA GLN A 263 -31.45 7.59 -5.00
C GLN A 263 -31.69 6.56 -3.88
N ASP A 264 -31.61 6.99 -2.61
CA ASP A 264 -31.87 6.18 -1.41
C ASP A 264 -31.02 4.91 -1.27
N VAL A 265 -29.88 4.85 -1.94
CA VAL A 265 -28.87 3.79 -1.73
C VAL A 265 -28.10 4.12 -0.47
N GLN A 266 -28.13 3.21 0.48
CA GLN A 266 -27.43 3.36 1.76
C GLN A 266 -26.51 2.17 2.00
N GLU A 267 -25.27 2.43 2.37
CA GLU A 267 -24.30 1.43 2.82
C GLU A 267 -24.04 1.62 4.31
N ARG A 268 -23.94 0.54 5.04
CA ARG A 268 -23.63 0.53 6.49
C ARG A 268 -22.43 -0.34 6.77
N PHE A 269 -21.54 0.18 7.58
CA PHE A 269 -20.27 -0.47 7.94
C PHE A 269 -20.22 -0.61 9.47
N GLY A 270 -20.04 -1.82 9.95
CA GLY A 270 -19.73 -2.09 11.34
C GLY A 270 -18.23 -2.31 11.51
N HIS A 271 -17.73 -2.00 12.69
CA HIS A 271 -16.35 -2.30 13.05
C HIS A 271 -16.33 -2.94 14.43
N ASP A 272 -15.52 -3.99 14.59
CA ASP A 272 -15.19 -4.44 15.94
C ASP A 272 -14.19 -3.44 16.61
N PRO A 273 -13.90 -3.61 17.89
CA PRO A 273 -12.94 -2.74 18.57
C PRO A 273 -11.54 -2.77 17.94
N ALA A 274 -11.10 -3.87 17.34
CA ALA A 274 -9.81 -4.01 16.66
C ALA A 274 -9.79 -3.41 15.25
N GLY A 275 -10.95 -2.95 14.72
CA GLY A 275 -11.07 -2.29 13.43
C GLY A 275 -11.42 -3.21 12.27
N ASN A 276 -11.75 -4.47 12.53
CA ASN A 276 -12.22 -5.37 11.49
C ASN A 276 -13.57 -4.89 10.95
N LEU A 277 -13.69 -4.82 9.62
CA LEU A 277 -14.86 -4.28 8.93
C LEU A 277 -15.93 -5.37 8.74
N PHE A 278 -17.16 -5.04 9.11
CA PHE A 278 -18.36 -5.83 8.87
C PHE A 278 -19.34 -5.09 7.98
N MET A 279 -19.91 -5.77 6.99
CA MET A 279 -20.95 -5.21 6.12
C MET A 279 -22.32 -5.45 6.75
N GLN A 280 -22.92 -4.42 7.36
CA GLN A 280 -24.19 -4.52 8.09
C GLN A 280 -25.43 -4.66 7.19
N ASP A 281 -25.31 -4.46 5.89
CA ASP A 281 -26.39 -4.56 4.91
C ASP A 281 -26.58 -5.98 4.34
N ARG A 282 -25.74 -6.95 4.78
CA ARG A 282 -25.83 -8.34 4.33
C ARG A 282 -26.40 -9.24 5.44
N PRO A 283 -27.32 -10.16 5.10
CA PRO A 283 -27.80 -11.13 6.09
C PRO A 283 -26.74 -12.18 6.41
N GLY A 284 -26.66 -12.59 7.68
CA GLY A 284 -25.76 -13.63 8.16
C GLY A 284 -24.69 -13.12 9.13
N PRO A 285 -23.95 -14.01 9.75
CA PRO A 285 -22.91 -13.64 10.70
C PRO A 285 -21.65 -13.14 9.99
N ASP A 286 -20.94 -12.20 10.63
CA ASP A 286 -19.57 -11.86 10.32
C ASP A 286 -18.68 -12.38 11.45
N ILE A 287 -17.73 -13.24 11.14
CA ILE A 287 -16.81 -13.86 12.11
C ILE A 287 -15.38 -13.58 11.69
N VAL A 288 -14.65 -12.93 12.59
CA VAL A 288 -13.20 -12.69 12.48
C VAL A 288 -12.52 -13.39 13.65
N ALA A 289 -11.43 -14.09 13.37
CA ALA A 289 -10.59 -14.71 14.38
C ALA A 289 -9.12 -14.45 14.02
N GLY A 290 -8.37 -13.88 14.94
CA GLY A 290 -6.96 -13.52 14.69
C GLY A 290 -6.79 -12.59 13.50
N ASN A 291 -7.64 -11.58 13.36
CA ASN A 291 -7.69 -10.67 12.20
C ASN A 291 -7.93 -11.36 10.83
N ARG A 292 -8.38 -12.62 10.83
CA ARG A 292 -8.78 -13.34 9.60
C ARG A 292 -10.29 -13.38 9.50
N LEU A 293 -10.83 -12.99 8.35
CA LEU A 293 -12.26 -13.08 8.07
C LEU A 293 -12.62 -14.55 7.80
N MET A 294 -13.33 -15.19 8.71
CA MET A 294 -13.74 -16.60 8.59
C MET A 294 -15.09 -16.75 7.90
N ILE A 295 -16.02 -15.86 8.22
CA ILE A 295 -17.39 -15.88 7.67
C ILE A 295 -17.82 -14.43 7.42
N GLN A 296 -18.47 -14.18 6.29
CA GLN A 296 -19.18 -12.95 5.99
C GLN A 296 -20.50 -13.25 5.28
N GLY A 297 -21.60 -13.13 6.01
CA GLY A 297 -22.91 -13.48 5.49
C GLY A 297 -23.02 -14.97 5.16
N ASP A 298 -23.15 -15.30 3.87
CA ASP A 298 -23.19 -16.69 3.37
C ASP A 298 -21.84 -17.18 2.81
N ARG A 299 -20.78 -16.37 2.95
CA ARG A 299 -19.43 -16.69 2.50
C ARG A 299 -18.60 -17.23 3.64
N HIS A 300 -17.91 -18.32 3.38
CA HIS A 300 -16.93 -18.94 4.28
C HIS A 300 -15.56 -18.93 3.61
N TYR A 301 -14.54 -18.59 4.38
CA TYR A 301 -13.18 -18.46 3.92
C TYR A 301 -12.31 -19.51 4.57
N ASP A 302 -11.59 -20.28 3.77
CA ASP A 302 -10.64 -21.29 4.23
C ASP A 302 -9.21 -20.78 3.97
N TYR A 303 -8.34 -21.03 4.92
CA TYR A 303 -6.95 -20.61 4.89
C TYR A 303 -6.03 -21.83 4.95
N ASP A 304 -4.85 -21.71 4.33
CA ASP A 304 -3.79 -22.70 4.51
C ASP A 304 -3.16 -22.60 5.91
N ALA A 305 -2.19 -23.47 6.18
CA ALA A 305 -1.49 -23.51 7.46
C ALA A 305 -0.70 -22.22 7.76
N PHE A 306 -0.44 -21.39 6.76
CA PHE A 306 0.31 -20.13 6.87
C PHE A 306 -0.60 -18.89 6.86
N GLY A 307 -1.93 -19.08 6.82
CA GLY A 307 -2.90 -17.99 6.83
C GLY A 307 -3.17 -17.36 5.49
N ASN A 308 -2.77 -17.95 4.39
CA ASN A 308 -3.15 -17.50 3.05
C ASN A 308 -4.55 -18.00 2.72
N LEU A 309 -5.40 -17.14 2.15
CA LEU A 309 -6.73 -17.53 1.68
C LEU A 309 -6.58 -18.50 0.51
N ILE A 310 -7.15 -19.71 0.67
CA ILE A 310 -7.10 -20.76 -0.38
C ILE A 310 -8.46 -21.06 -0.98
N ARG A 311 -9.56 -20.68 -0.30
CA ARG A 311 -10.89 -21.00 -0.80
C ARG A 311 -11.95 -20.07 -0.22
N GLU A 312 -12.89 -19.66 -1.07
CA GLU A 312 -14.17 -19.06 -0.69
C GLU A 312 -15.31 -20.05 -1.03
N ARG A 313 -16.19 -20.30 -0.07
CA ARG A 313 -17.39 -21.12 -0.24
C ARG A 313 -18.62 -20.29 0.04
N ARG A 314 -19.65 -20.35 -0.81
CA ARG A 314 -20.89 -19.59 -0.62
C ARG A 314 -22.13 -20.33 -1.12
N GLY A 315 -23.32 -19.84 -0.72
CA GLY A 315 -24.62 -20.39 -1.08
C GLY A 315 -25.05 -21.58 -0.23
N ARG A 316 -26.27 -22.05 -0.46
CA ARG A 316 -26.80 -23.20 0.27
C ARG A 316 -25.97 -24.47 0.03
N GLY A 317 -25.50 -25.08 1.12
CA GLY A 317 -24.67 -26.28 1.06
C GLY A 317 -23.27 -26.02 0.44
N HIS A 318 -22.80 -24.76 0.43
CA HIS A 318 -21.51 -24.38 -0.16
C HIS A 318 -21.39 -24.76 -1.65
N ALA A 319 -22.47 -24.58 -2.41
CA ALA A 319 -22.54 -24.99 -3.81
C ALA A 319 -21.64 -24.22 -4.75
N LEU A 320 -21.22 -23.00 -4.39
CA LEU A 320 -20.31 -22.16 -5.14
C LEU A 320 -18.95 -22.11 -4.41
N ILE A 321 -17.91 -22.60 -5.07
CA ILE A 321 -16.54 -22.66 -4.55
C ILE A 321 -15.62 -21.89 -5.49
N THR A 322 -14.81 -21.00 -4.93
CA THR A 322 -13.69 -20.35 -5.61
C THR A 322 -12.41 -20.79 -4.92
N GLU A 323 -11.45 -21.32 -5.65
CA GLU A 323 -10.12 -21.70 -5.17
C GLU A 323 -9.09 -20.66 -5.66
N TYR A 324 -8.08 -20.38 -4.84
CA TYR A 324 -7.05 -19.34 -5.09
C TYR A 324 -5.67 -19.97 -5.20
#